data_cf5a689a2c6610aa7b8cb2b20972c835
#
_entry.id   cf5a689a2c6610aa7b8cb2b20972c835
#
_cell.length_a   1.000
_cell.length_b   1.000
_cell.length_c   1.000
_cell.angle_alpha   90.00
_cell.angle_beta   90.00
_cell.angle_gamma   90.00
#
_symmetry.space_group_name_H-M   'P 1'
#
loop_
_entity.id
_entity.type
_entity.pdbx_description
1 polymer ?
#
loop_
_entity_poly.entity_id
_entity_poly.type
_entity_poly.pdbx_seq_one_letter_code
_entity_poly.pdbx_strand_id
1 'polypeptide(L)'
;MFRLGRKFLILDELSIVSLENFAQMNDRCNAIWNLNRASDTVFGGLPIVIFLGDFNQFRPVCGHAIWSQTSNEIPVLMSAKSIWGYFTRVIFLTEQMRQAEDLAYQDLLHRTRSGTLTEDDVATLNSHTVETGSQMGRPRPIVLSYD
;
A
#
# COMPACT_ATOMS: atom_id res chain seq x y z
N MET A 1 3.08 -8.95 33.14
CA MET A 1 2.31 -9.42 31.95
C MET A 1 1.43 -8.25 31.52
N PHE A 2 1.85 -7.49 30.51
CA PHE A 2 1.13 -6.28 30.08
C PHE A 2 -0.07 -6.71 29.23
N ARG A 3 -1.26 -6.75 29.80
CA ARG A 3 -2.52 -6.76 29.06
C ARG A 3 -2.76 -5.36 28.49
N LEU A 4 -2.06 -5.01 27.44
CA LEU A 4 -2.46 -3.89 26.63
C LEU A 4 -3.74 -4.28 25.90
N GLY A 5 -4.86 -3.68 26.31
CA GLY A 5 -6.16 -3.85 25.65
C GLY A 5 -6.15 -3.21 24.26
N ARG A 6 -5.29 -3.70 23.37
CA ARG A 6 -5.25 -3.26 21.98
C ARG A 6 -6.49 -3.77 21.29
N LYS A 7 -7.23 -2.84 20.68
CA LYS A 7 -8.51 -3.14 20.04
C LYS A 7 -8.44 -3.11 18.53
N PHE A 8 -7.33 -2.62 17.94
CA PHE A 8 -7.19 -2.46 16.51
C PHE A 8 -5.73 -2.53 16.06
N LEU A 9 -5.56 -2.91 14.80
CA LEU A 9 -4.33 -2.80 14.01
C LEU A 9 -4.65 -1.95 12.80
N ILE A 10 -3.82 -0.97 12.53
CA ILE A 10 -3.86 -0.18 11.29
C ILE A 10 -2.52 -0.38 10.60
N LEU A 11 -2.55 -0.73 9.33
CA LEU A 11 -1.40 -0.83 8.45
C LEU A 11 -1.61 0.09 7.26
N ASP A 12 -0.69 1.00 7.07
CA ASP A 12 -0.64 1.88 5.90
C ASP A 12 0.29 1.32 4.82
N GLU A 13 0.18 1.85 3.60
CA GLU A 13 0.99 1.45 2.44
C GLU A 13 0.88 -0.05 2.11
N LEU A 14 -0.31 -0.61 2.15
CA LEU A 14 -0.54 -2.04 1.91
C LEU A 14 0.00 -2.51 0.55
N SER A 15 0.07 -1.62 -0.45
CA SER A 15 0.53 -1.97 -1.80
C SER A 15 1.97 -2.50 -1.85
N ILE A 16 2.83 -2.06 -0.93
CA ILE A 16 4.23 -2.52 -0.84
C ILE A 16 4.41 -3.80 -0.02
N VAL A 17 3.36 -4.28 0.62
CA VAL A 17 3.41 -5.51 1.43
C VAL A 17 3.26 -6.73 0.52
N SER A 18 4.20 -7.67 0.61
CA SER A 18 4.09 -8.94 -0.10
C SER A 18 3.18 -9.94 0.63
N LEU A 19 2.67 -10.94 -0.10
CA LEU A 19 1.91 -12.05 0.49
C LEU A 19 2.70 -12.77 1.59
N GLU A 20 3.99 -12.94 1.40
CA GLU A 20 4.90 -13.56 2.35
C GLU A 20 4.98 -12.73 3.64
N ASN A 21 5.17 -11.43 3.52
CA ASN A 21 5.20 -10.51 4.66
C ASN A 21 3.84 -10.45 5.35
N PHE A 22 2.76 -10.49 4.60
CA PHE A 22 1.41 -10.50 5.12
C PHE A 22 1.12 -11.73 5.97
N ALA A 23 1.53 -12.93 5.50
CA ALA A 23 1.47 -14.15 6.30
C ALA A 23 2.29 -14.03 7.59
N GLN A 24 3.54 -13.56 7.49
CA GLN A 24 4.41 -13.38 8.66
C GLN A 24 3.83 -12.39 9.69
N MET A 25 3.18 -11.33 9.23
CA MET A 25 2.50 -10.38 10.13
C MET A 25 1.37 -11.07 10.90
N ASN A 26 0.55 -11.86 10.23
CA ASN A 26 -0.48 -12.65 10.88
C ASN A 26 0.11 -13.59 11.93
N ASP A 27 1.16 -14.32 11.59
CA ASP A 27 1.79 -15.28 12.50
C ASP A 27 2.38 -14.59 13.72
N ARG A 28 3.00 -13.43 13.56
CA ARG A 28 3.51 -12.62 14.67
C ARG A 28 2.38 -12.09 15.55
N CYS A 29 1.28 -11.63 14.95
CA CYS A 29 0.12 -11.20 15.71
C CYS A 29 -0.47 -12.38 16.50
N ASN A 30 -0.58 -13.56 15.90
CA ASN A 30 -1.05 -14.76 16.56
C ASN A 30 -0.12 -15.18 17.72
N ALA A 31 1.19 -15.09 17.52
CA ALA A 31 2.16 -15.43 18.58
C ALA A 31 2.06 -14.48 19.80
N ILE A 32 1.76 -13.19 19.56
CA ILE A 32 1.72 -12.17 20.61
C ILE A 32 0.34 -12.13 21.30
N TRP A 33 -0.75 -12.25 20.57
CA TRP A 33 -2.08 -11.90 21.05
C TRP A 33 -3.06 -13.08 21.13
N ASN A 34 -2.76 -14.19 20.47
CA ASN A 34 -3.63 -15.38 20.55
C ASN A 34 -3.52 -16.06 21.92
N LEU A 35 -4.14 -15.46 22.91
CA LEU A 35 -4.13 -15.95 24.30
C LEU A 35 -4.83 -17.31 24.46
N ASN A 36 -5.76 -17.62 23.57
CA ASN A 36 -6.59 -18.85 23.64
C ASN A 36 -6.02 -19.97 22.78
N ARG A 37 -4.92 -19.74 22.04
CA ARG A 37 -4.29 -20.71 21.13
C ARG A 37 -5.28 -21.37 20.16
N ALA A 38 -6.35 -20.68 19.79
CA ALA A 38 -7.26 -21.14 18.76
C ALA A 38 -6.54 -21.17 17.41
N SER A 39 -6.53 -22.32 16.74
CA SER A 39 -5.79 -22.52 15.49
C SER A 39 -6.25 -21.63 14.33
N ASP A 40 -7.47 -21.14 14.39
CA ASP A 40 -8.13 -20.43 13.28
C ASP A 40 -8.22 -18.91 13.51
N THR A 41 -7.39 -18.39 14.39
CA THR A 41 -7.42 -16.96 14.72
C THR A 41 -6.60 -16.17 13.71
N VAL A 42 -7.22 -15.18 13.08
CA VAL A 42 -6.54 -14.24 12.18
C VAL A 42 -6.10 -13.01 12.97
N PHE A 43 -4.86 -12.56 12.76
CA PHE A 43 -4.22 -11.43 13.45
C PHE A 43 -4.38 -11.47 14.98
N GLY A 44 -4.24 -12.65 15.58
CA GLY A 44 -4.31 -12.82 17.03
C GLY A 44 -5.70 -12.56 17.64
N GLY A 45 -6.76 -12.57 16.82
CA GLY A 45 -8.13 -12.29 17.27
C GLY A 45 -8.35 -10.80 17.58
N LEU A 46 -7.58 -9.90 16.95
CA LEU A 46 -7.85 -8.47 17.03
C LEU A 46 -9.23 -8.17 16.47
N PRO A 47 -10.07 -7.42 17.20
CA PRO A 47 -11.45 -7.15 16.77
C PRO A 47 -11.54 -6.24 15.55
N ILE A 48 -10.52 -5.43 15.30
CA ILE A 48 -10.47 -4.48 14.18
C ILE A 48 -9.09 -4.54 13.55
N VAL A 49 -9.05 -4.82 12.24
CA VAL A 49 -7.84 -4.73 11.42
C VAL A 49 -8.18 -3.89 10.19
N ILE A 50 -7.43 -2.83 9.97
CA ILE A 50 -7.63 -1.88 8.88
C ILE A 50 -6.35 -1.82 8.06
N PHE A 51 -6.47 -2.01 6.76
CA PHE A 51 -5.41 -1.78 5.80
C PHE A 51 -5.72 -0.55 4.96
N LEU A 52 -4.72 0.29 4.81
CA LEU A 52 -4.75 1.49 3.98
C LEU A 52 -3.71 1.32 2.87
N GLY A 53 -3.97 1.86 1.70
CA GLY A 53 -3.02 1.81 0.60
C GLY A 53 -3.65 2.10 -0.74
N ASP A 54 -2.81 2.20 -1.75
CA ASP A 54 -3.20 2.46 -3.11
C ASP A 54 -2.51 1.44 -4.06
N PHE A 55 -3.29 0.54 -4.63
CA PHE A 55 -2.75 -0.52 -5.51
C PHE A 55 -2.23 -0.01 -6.87
N ASN A 56 -2.42 1.27 -7.19
CA ASN A 56 -1.78 1.92 -8.34
C ASN A 56 -0.41 2.52 -7.99
N GLN A 57 0.00 2.48 -6.72
CA GLN A 57 1.33 2.87 -6.27
C GLN A 57 2.33 1.72 -6.37
N PHE A 58 3.47 1.85 -5.70
CA PHE A 58 4.54 0.86 -5.80
C PHE A 58 4.11 -0.53 -5.33
N ARG A 59 4.61 -1.53 -6.04
CA ARG A 59 4.47 -2.94 -5.67
C ARG A 59 5.56 -3.34 -4.66
N PRO A 60 5.43 -4.49 -3.99
CA PRO A 60 6.50 -5.02 -3.16
C PRO A 60 7.82 -5.13 -3.94
N VAL A 61 8.92 -4.74 -3.31
CA VAL A 61 10.26 -4.85 -3.89
C VAL A 61 10.64 -6.32 -4.10
N CYS A 62 10.22 -7.19 -3.18
CA CYS A 62 10.44 -8.64 -3.23
C CYS A 62 9.15 -9.36 -2.86
N GLY A 63 9.00 -10.59 -3.39
CA GLY A 63 7.82 -11.43 -3.13
C GLY A 63 6.64 -11.12 -4.04
N HIS A 64 5.49 -11.68 -3.70
CA HIS A 64 4.27 -11.61 -4.49
C HIS A 64 3.34 -10.51 -3.97
N ALA A 65 2.86 -9.65 -4.84
CA ALA A 65 1.85 -8.66 -4.45
C ALA A 65 0.57 -9.36 -3.94
N ILE A 66 -0.13 -8.74 -2.98
CA ILE A 66 -1.33 -9.32 -2.37
C ILE A 66 -2.39 -9.71 -3.41
N TRP A 67 -2.50 -8.95 -4.50
CA TRP A 67 -3.45 -9.17 -5.59
C TRP A 67 -2.93 -10.06 -6.72
N SER A 68 -1.68 -10.55 -6.64
CA SER A 68 -1.12 -11.37 -7.70
C SER A 68 -1.77 -12.75 -7.76
N GLN A 69 -1.94 -13.25 -8.99
CA GLN A 69 -2.29 -14.64 -9.21
C GLN A 69 -1.02 -15.48 -9.02
N THR A 70 -0.98 -16.28 -7.99
CA THR A 70 0.13 -17.20 -7.71
C THR A 70 -0.34 -18.62 -7.90
N SER A 71 0.58 -19.52 -8.28
CA SER A 71 0.31 -20.96 -8.24
C SER A 71 -0.05 -21.39 -6.81
N ASN A 72 -1.02 -22.30 -6.70
CA ASN A 72 -1.51 -22.80 -5.39
C ASN A 72 -0.55 -23.82 -4.75
N GLU A 73 0.73 -23.83 -5.14
CA GLU A 73 1.69 -24.84 -4.71
C GLU A 73 2.51 -24.45 -3.47
N ILE A 74 2.52 -23.15 -3.13
CA ILE A 74 3.33 -22.63 -2.02
C ILE A 74 2.43 -22.43 -0.79
N PRO A 75 2.59 -23.22 0.28
CA PRO A 75 1.67 -23.19 1.44
C PRO A 75 1.55 -21.82 2.10
N VAL A 76 2.66 -21.06 2.20
CA VAL A 76 2.65 -19.72 2.80
C VAL A 76 1.81 -18.73 2.00
N LEU A 77 1.82 -18.83 0.66
CA LEU A 77 1.02 -17.97 -0.21
C LEU A 77 -0.46 -18.35 -0.15
N MET A 78 -0.77 -19.62 -0.06
CA MET A 78 -2.15 -20.10 0.15
C MET A 78 -2.71 -19.58 1.47
N SER A 79 -1.93 -19.68 2.55
CA SER A 79 -2.31 -19.15 3.86
C SER A 79 -2.56 -17.64 3.79
N ALA A 80 -1.64 -16.89 3.19
CA ALA A 80 -1.79 -15.44 3.03
C ALA A 80 -3.06 -15.06 2.24
N LYS A 81 -3.34 -15.75 1.14
CA LYS A 81 -4.57 -15.53 0.35
C LYS A 81 -5.84 -15.86 1.12
N SER A 82 -5.82 -16.94 1.89
CA SER A 82 -6.94 -17.29 2.77
C SER A 82 -7.19 -16.19 3.79
N ILE A 83 -6.14 -15.70 4.44
CA ILE A 83 -6.23 -14.58 5.39
C ILE A 83 -6.75 -13.32 4.70
N TRP A 84 -6.26 -13.01 3.49
CA TRP A 84 -6.75 -11.87 2.71
C TRP A 84 -8.24 -11.96 2.40
N GLY A 85 -8.76 -13.15 2.18
CA GLY A 85 -10.19 -13.41 1.92
C GLY A 85 -11.13 -13.02 3.08
N TYR A 86 -10.62 -12.83 4.30
CA TYR A 86 -11.42 -12.33 5.43
C TYR A 86 -11.75 -10.83 5.33
N PHE A 87 -11.01 -10.08 4.50
CA PHE A 87 -11.25 -8.64 4.31
C PHE A 87 -12.31 -8.42 3.23
N THR A 88 -13.56 -8.35 3.66
CA THR A 88 -14.73 -8.26 2.76
C THR A 88 -15.30 -6.84 2.62
N ARG A 89 -14.78 -5.89 3.38
CA ARG A 89 -15.21 -4.49 3.34
C ARG A 89 -14.13 -3.63 2.73
N VAL A 90 -14.52 -2.86 1.70
CA VAL A 90 -13.63 -1.91 1.02
C VAL A 90 -14.29 -0.53 1.07
N ILE A 91 -13.50 0.47 1.42
CA ILE A 91 -13.91 1.88 1.42
C ILE A 91 -12.96 2.60 0.47
N PHE A 92 -13.52 3.26 -0.55
CA PHE A 92 -12.77 4.11 -1.46
C PHE A 92 -12.83 5.55 -0.97
N LEU A 93 -11.66 6.15 -0.76
CA LEU A 93 -11.55 7.59 -0.51
C LEU A 93 -11.54 8.30 -1.86
N THR A 94 -12.50 9.16 -2.09
CA THR A 94 -12.71 9.84 -3.37
C THR A 94 -12.34 11.32 -3.34
N GLU A 95 -12.24 11.91 -2.15
CA GLU A 95 -11.93 13.33 -1.98
C GLU A 95 -10.40 13.54 -1.96
N GLN A 96 -9.94 14.43 -2.85
CA GLN A 96 -8.53 14.78 -2.99
C GLN A 96 -8.20 15.98 -2.10
N MET A 97 -7.62 15.73 -0.93
CA MET A 97 -7.33 16.80 0.04
C MET A 97 -5.97 17.49 -0.17
N ARG A 98 -4.95 16.77 -0.68
CA ARG A 98 -3.57 17.27 -0.74
C ARG A 98 -3.39 18.44 -1.72
N GLN A 99 -4.12 18.43 -2.83
CA GLN A 99 -4.06 19.44 -3.90
C GLN A 99 -5.40 20.16 -4.04
N ALA A 100 -6.11 20.40 -2.94
CA ALA A 100 -7.47 20.98 -2.95
C ALA A 100 -7.53 22.36 -3.64
N GLU A 101 -6.43 23.11 -3.65
CA GLU A 101 -6.34 24.45 -4.23
C GLU A 101 -5.90 24.47 -5.70
N ASP A 102 -5.42 23.33 -6.26
CA ASP A 102 -4.95 23.25 -7.65
C ASP A 102 -5.71 22.17 -8.43
N LEU A 103 -6.87 22.56 -8.94
CA LEU A 103 -7.75 21.68 -9.69
C LEU A 103 -7.13 21.17 -10.99
N ALA A 104 -6.34 21.99 -11.67
CA ALA A 104 -5.70 21.60 -12.92
C ALA A 104 -4.67 20.48 -12.68
N TYR A 105 -3.92 20.59 -11.61
CA TYR A 105 -2.96 19.56 -11.22
C TYR A 105 -3.66 18.30 -10.68
N GLN A 106 -4.78 18.44 -9.97
CA GLN A 106 -5.60 17.30 -9.57
C GLN A 106 -6.08 16.48 -10.77
N ASP A 107 -6.59 17.16 -11.81
CA ASP A 107 -7.06 16.53 -13.02
C ASP A 107 -5.93 15.81 -13.78
N LEU A 108 -4.75 16.42 -13.85
CA LEU A 108 -3.55 15.81 -14.40
C LEU A 108 -3.19 14.52 -13.66
N LEU A 109 -3.15 14.56 -12.31
CA LEU A 109 -2.86 13.40 -11.49
C LEU A 109 -3.90 12.29 -11.66
N HIS A 110 -5.17 12.66 -11.77
CA HIS A 110 -6.24 11.70 -12.00
C HIS A 110 -6.09 11.00 -13.35
N ARG A 111 -5.80 11.76 -14.42
CA ARG A 111 -5.55 11.19 -15.75
C ARG A 111 -4.29 10.34 -15.78
N THR A 112 -3.23 10.76 -15.08
CA THR A 112 -2.01 9.96 -14.91
C THR A 112 -2.33 8.61 -14.26
N ARG A 113 -3.10 8.63 -13.18
CA ARG A 113 -3.49 7.44 -12.44
C ARG A 113 -4.34 6.47 -13.26
N SER A 114 -5.24 6.99 -14.08
CA SER A 114 -6.13 6.19 -14.93
C SER A 114 -5.52 5.78 -16.29
N GLY A 115 -4.33 6.30 -16.61
CA GLY A 115 -3.68 6.05 -17.90
C GLY A 115 -4.37 6.74 -19.09
N THR A 116 -5.08 7.84 -18.83
CA THR A 116 -5.84 8.62 -19.84
C THR A 116 -5.22 9.99 -20.10
N LEU A 117 -3.89 10.09 -20.07
CA LEU A 117 -3.15 11.31 -20.33
C LEU A 117 -3.46 11.87 -21.72
N THR A 118 -3.60 13.20 -21.81
CA THR A 118 -3.69 13.94 -23.06
C THR A 118 -2.29 14.31 -23.56
N GLU A 119 -2.19 14.78 -24.83
CA GLU A 119 -0.92 15.30 -25.37
C GLU A 119 -0.43 16.52 -24.59
N ASP A 120 -1.34 17.38 -24.15
CA ASP A 120 -1.02 18.56 -23.33
C ASP A 120 -0.50 18.17 -21.95
N ASP A 121 -1.03 17.12 -21.36
CA ASP A 121 -0.53 16.58 -20.08
C ASP A 121 0.90 16.08 -20.24
N VAL A 122 1.19 15.34 -21.31
CA VAL A 122 2.53 14.84 -21.60
C VAL A 122 3.50 16.00 -21.86
N ALA A 123 3.08 17.03 -22.59
CA ALA A 123 3.87 18.23 -22.81
C ALA A 123 4.18 18.96 -21.48
N THR A 124 3.17 19.08 -20.63
CA THR A 124 3.31 19.68 -19.28
C THR A 124 4.31 18.89 -18.43
N LEU A 125 4.18 17.57 -18.34
CA LEU A 125 5.11 16.72 -17.60
C LEU A 125 6.54 16.82 -18.15
N ASN A 126 6.70 16.80 -19.47
CA ASN A 126 8.00 16.91 -20.11
C ASN A 126 8.67 18.28 -19.90
N SER A 127 7.88 19.36 -19.79
CA SER A 127 8.42 20.69 -19.51
C SER A 127 9.10 20.81 -18.14
N HIS A 128 8.76 19.91 -17.21
CA HIS A 128 9.36 19.83 -15.88
C HIS A 128 10.50 18.79 -15.79
N THR A 129 10.87 18.18 -16.91
CA THR A 129 11.98 17.22 -16.95
C THR A 129 13.31 17.96 -16.83
N VAL A 130 14.14 17.56 -15.88
CA VAL A 130 15.50 18.10 -15.73
C VAL A 130 16.45 17.28 -16.60
N GLU A 131 17.02 17.90 -17.65
CA GLU A 131 18.07 17.26 -18.44
C GLU A 131 19.31 17.01 -17.58
N THR A 132 19.73 15.76 -17.51
CA THR A 132 20.94 15.33 -16.81
C THR A 132 22.15 15.79 -17.64
N GLY A 133 22.66 17.00 -17.44
CA GLY A 133 23.85 17.50 -18.17
C GLY A 133 24.09 18.98 -18.14
N SER A 134 23.15 19.85 -17.88
CA SER A 134 23.39 21.27 -17.77
C SER A 134 23.91 21.64 -16.38
N GLN A 135 25.21 21.95 -16.32
CA GLN A 135 25.82 22.61 -15.16
C GLN A 135 25.32 24.07 -15.07
N MET A 136 24.10 24.26 -14.60
CA MET A 136 23.66 25.59 -14.20
C MET A 136 22.59 25.49 -13.14
N GLY A 137 22.94 25.97 -11.93
CA GLY A 137 22.03 26.34 -10.87
C GLY A 137 20.97 25.31 -10.56
N ARG A 138 21.36 24.14 -10.08
CA ARG A 138 20.44 23.05 -9.72
C ARG A 138 19.41 23.54 -8.70
N PRO A 139 18.11 23.58 -9.02
CA PRO A 139 17.14 23.31 -7.99
C PRO A 139 17.47 21.90 -7.48
N ARG A 140 17.75 21.75 -6.20
CA ARG A 140 17.98 20.45 -5.60
C ARG A 140 16.75 19.61 -5.89
N PRO A 141 16.88 18.39 -6.44
CA PRO A 141 15.75 17.50 -6.51
C PRO A 141 15.19 17.40 -5.09
N ILE A 142 13.89 17.57 -4.94
CA ILE A 142 13.23 17.28 -3.68
C ILE A 142 13.37 15.76 -3.52
N VAL A 143 14.40 15.35 -2.82
CA VAL A 143 14.50 13.97 -2.36
C VAL A 143 13.46 13.88 -1.26
N LEU A 144 12.33 13.28 -1.56
CA LEU A 144 11.42 12.83 -0.52
C LEU A 144 12.13 11.68 0.19
N SER A 145 12.92 12.01 1.21
CA SER A 145 13.39 11.02 2.16
C SER A 145 12.19 10.62 2.99
N TYR A 146 11.80 9.38 2.88
CA TYR A 146 10.90 8.76 3.84
C TYR A 146 11.78 8.35 5.03
N ASP A 147 11.69 9.13 6.11
CA ASP A 147 12.14 8.71 7.44
C ASP A 147 11.12 7.73 8.07
#